data_2d40c0ae9c7f35e0b2d6cfaf4f284f56
#
_entry.id   2d40c0ae9c7f35e0b2d6cfaf4f284f56
#
_cell.length_a   1.000
_cell.length_b   1.000
_cell.length_c   1.000
_cell.angle_alpha   90.00
_cell.angle_beta   90.00
_cell.angle_gamma   90.00
#
_symmetry.space_group_name_H-M   'P 1'
#
loop_
_entity.id
_entity.type
_entity.pdbx_description
1 polymer ?
#
loop_
_entity_poly.entity_id
_entity_poly.type
_entity_poly.pdbx_seq_one_letter_code
_entity_poly.pdbx_strand_id
1 'polypeptide(L)'
;NEGPRAALFETLPDMCCVTGCDVPTMLRATGKRLMGGHSKQNWAPDSRLLADAAILEDSPVPLTPWHRLSTWRHPGKHDHLALIMRAQHHVHGFGPGPARFSPLMSQPLLEFCLGVPTWTWVTGGQNRALARAAFADLLPRSVLDRTSKAGPDSFIRSAFDRHRAVLRDLLLDGQLAEQGVIDRAAVEQAFTLETSRRGSLVYRLLDLVEAENWSRSWERAATIRAS
;
A
#
# COMPACT_ATOMS: atom_id res chain seq x y z
N ASN A 1 30.53 15.58 7.00
CA ASN A 1 29.36 15.90 7.86
C ASN A 1 28.62 17.10 7.31
N GLU A 2 28.06 16.97 6.14
CA GLU A 2 27.16 17.99 5.59
C GLU A 2 25.84 17.94 6.38
N GLY A 3 25.52 19.06 7.01
CA GLY A 3 24.35 19.14 7.87
C GLY A 3 23.05 18.98 7.08
N PRO A 4 21.93 18.60 7.72
CA PRO A 4 20.65 18.32 7.05
C PRO A 4 20.08 19.50 6.24
N ARG A 5 20.60 20.73 6.44
CA ARG A 5 20.19 21.91 5.68
C ARG A 5 20.80 21.98 4.28
N ALA A 6 22.08 21.62 4.12
CA ALA A 6 22.73 21.57 2.81
C ALA A 6 22.05 20.52 1.93
N ALA A 7 21.82 19.32 2.47
CA ALA A 7 21.12 18.25 1.77
C ALA A 7 19.71 18.65 1.29
N LEU A 8 18.98 19.50 2.02
CA LEU A 8 17.64 19.95 1.62
C LEU A 8 17.68 20.78 0.33
N PHE A 9 18.60 21.74 0.25
CA PHE A 9 18.69 22.63 -0.92
C PHE A 9 19.20 21.88 -2.17
N GLU A 10 20.14 20.97 -2.01
CA GLU A 10 20.66 20.16 -3.11
C GLU A 10 19.63 19.15 -3.62
N THR A 11 18.81 18.60 -2.73
CA THR A 11 17.83 17.56 -3.08
C THR A 11 16.51 18.14 -3.60
N LEU A 12 16.23 19.41 -3.33
CA LEU A 12 14.95 20.04 -3.70
C LEU A 12 14.65 19.97 -5.19
N PRO A 13 15.59 20.28 -6.11
CA PRO A 13 15.36 20.13 -7.55
C PRO A 13 15.06 18.67 -7.95
N ASP A 14 15.80 17.72 -7.39
CA ASP A 14 15.61 16.29 -7.64
C ASP A 14 14.23 15.81 -7.18
N MET A 15 13.80 16.25 -6.01
CA MET A 15 12.47 15.96 -5.48
C MET A 15 11.36 16.54 -6.35
N CYS A 16 11.52 17.79 -6.82
CA CYS A 16 10.57 18.41 -7.74
C CYS A 16 10.47 17.62 -9.06
N CYS A 17 11.61 17.19 -9.59
CA CYS A 17 11.66 16.39 -10.80
C CYS A 17 10.93 15.04 -10.64
N VAL A 18 11.19 14.31 -9.54
CA VAL A 18 10.59 12.99 -9.29
C VAL A 18 9.08 13.08 -9.02
N THR A 19 8.63 14.14 -8.34
CA THR A 19 7.22 14.29 -7.93
C THR A 19 6.38 15.04 -8.95
N GLY A 20 7.00 15.73 -9.90
CA GLY A 20 6.31 16.65 -10.81
C GLY A 20 5.74 17.90 -10.13
N CYS A 21 6.17 18.20 -8.89
CA CYS A 21 5.72 19.37 -8.14
C CYS A 21 6.68 20.54 -8.36
N ASP A 22 6.15 21.75 -8.31
CA ASP A 22 6.97 22.98 -8.30
C ASP A 22 7.61 23.21 -6.92
N VAL A 23 8.63 24.05 -6.90
CA VAL A 23 9.39 24.40 -5.67
C VAL A 23 8.49 24.99 -4.58
N PRO A 24 7.59 25.95 -4.84
CA PRO A 24 6.69 26.48 -3.82
C PRO A 24 5.80 25.43 -3.17
N THR A 25 5.25 24.51 -3.96
CA THR A 25 4.43 23.40 -3.46
C THR A 25 5.24 22.47 -2.57
N MET A 26 6.47 22.13 -2.99
CA MET A 26 7.36 21.28 -2.22
C MET A 26 7.77 21.94 -0.89
N LEU A 27 8.12 23.22 -0.92
CA LEU A 27 8.47 23.98 0.30
C LEU A 27 7.29 24.08 1.26
N ARG A 28 6.06 24.32 0.73
CA ARG A 28 4.84 24.36 1.56
C ARG A 28 4.57 23.01 2.21
N ALA A 29 4.69 21.91 1.46
CA ALA A 29 4.52 20.56 1.98
C ALA A 29 5.55 20.23 3.07
N THR A 30 6.80 20.60 2.85
CA THR A 30 7.88 20.43 3.82
C THR A 30 7.62 21.27 5.07
N GLY A 31 7.26 22.54 4.92
CA GLY A 31 6.92 23.44 6.04
C GLY A 31 5.74 22.91 6.85
N LYS A 32 4.67 22.48 6.20
CA LYS A 32 3.53 21.85 6.87
C LYS A 32 3.95 20.61 7.68
N ARG A 33 4.84 19.78 7.13
CA ARG A 33 5.37 18.60 7.81
C ARG A 33 6.22 18.94 9.04
N LEU A 34 7.04 19.96 8.93
CA LEU A 34 7.88 20.44 10.03
C LEU A 34 7.07 21.09 11.16
N MET A 35 6.00 21.80 10.81
CA MET A 35 5.14 22.51 11.78
C MET A 35 4.04 21.59 12.36
N GLY A 36 3.56 20.64 11.59
CA GLY A 36 2.45 19.76 11.97
C GLY A 36 2.81 18.58 12.86
N GLY A 37 4.06 18.47 13.27
CA GLY A 37 4.52 17.26 13.98
C GLY A 37 4.48 16.01 13.09
N HIS A 38 4.88 14.91 13.65
CA HIS A 38 4.85 13.63 12.98
C HIS A 38 3.40 13.32 12.61
N SER A 39 3.12 13.18 11.33
CA SER A 39 1.88 12.58 10.88
C SER A 39 1.76 11.25 11.63
N LYS A 40 0.90 11.18 12.62
CA LYS A 40 0.40 9.89 13.05
C LYS A 40 -0.13 9.28 11.78
N GLN A 41 0.49 8.23 11.30
CA GLN A 41 -0.10 7.44 10.22
C GLN A 41 -1.38 6.90 10.82
N ASN A 42 -2.46 7.68 10.71
CA ASN A 42 -3.78 7.18 10.98
C ASN A 42 -4.08 6.22 9.85
N TRP A 43 -3.74 5.00 10.08
CA TRP A 43 -4.21 3.87 9.33
C TRP A 43 -5.68 3.66 9.74
N ALA A 44 -6.50 4.64 9.43
CA ALA A 44 -7.92 4.46 9.59
C ALA A 44 -8.32 3.28 8.69
N PRO A 45 -8.89 2.21 9.25
CA PRO A 45 -9.41 1.13 8.43
C PRO A 45 -10.45 1.71 7.47
N ASP A 46 -10.44 1.25 6.24
CA ASP A 46 -11.46 1.62 5.26
C ASP A 46 -12.76 0.87 5.59
N SER A 47 -13.63 1.48 6.34
CA SER A 47 -14.92 0.92 6.73
C SER A 47 -16.01 1.08 5.66
N ARG A 48 -15.71 1.72 4.53
CA ARG A 48 -16.68 1.84 3.45
C ARG A 48 -17.16 0.47 3.02
N LEU A 49 -18.44 0.34 2.76
CA LEU A 49 -19.12 -0.89 2.37
C LEU A 49 -19.28 -1.94 3.48
N LEU A 50 -18.86 -1.63 4.73
CA LEU A 50 -19.17 -2.45 5.89
C LEU A 50 -20.45 -1.96 6.56
N ALA A 51 -21.22 -2.89 7.14
CA ALA A 51 -22.32 -2.55 8.00
C ALA A 51 -21.83 -1.91 9.31
N ASP A 52 -22.57 -0.96 9.86
CA ASP A 52 -22.17 -0.27 11.09
C ASP A 52 -21.88 -1.23 12.25
N ALA A 53 -22.67 -2.30 12.36
CA ALA A 53 -22.48 -3.33 13.38
C ALA A 53 -21.18 -4.14 13.23
N ALA A 54 -20.59 -4.16 12.03
CA ALA A 54 -19.34 -4.84 11.76
C ALA A 54 -18.12 -3.92 11.97
N ILE A 55 -18.33 -2.63 12.17
CA ILE A 55 -17.27 -1.67 12.46
C ILE A 55 -16.94 -1.78 13.95
N LEU A 56 -15.85 -2.46 14.25
CA LEU A 56 -15.34 -2.52 15.61
C LEU A 56 -14.77 -1.13 15.97
N GLU A 57 -15.53 -0.36 16.73
CA GLU A 57 -15.00 0.81 17.42
C GLU A 57 -13.85 0.32 18.31
N ASP A 58 -12.69 0.89 18.17
CA ASP A 58 -11.50 0.56 18.97
C ASP A 58 -10.91 -0.86 18.85
N SER A 59 -10.90 -1.47 17.68
CA SER A 59 -9.90 -2.50 17.47
C SER A 59 -8.54 -1.79 17.27
N PRO A 60 -7.70 -1.63 18.31
CA PRO A 60 -6.38 -1.08 18.10
C PRO A 60 -5.69 -2.06 17.15
N VAL A 61 -5.44 -1.62 15.92
CA VAL A 61 -4.45 -2.33 15.11
C VAL A 61 -3.27 -2.54 16.05
N PRO A 62 -2.89 -3.79 16.38
CA PRO A 62 -1.85 -4.01 17.35
C PRO A 62 -0.60 -3.29 16.85
N LEU A 63 -0.32 -2.15 17.49
CA LEU A 63 0.86 -1.37 17.20
C LEU A 63 2.04 -2.24 17.58
N THR A 64 2.70 -2.79 16.61
CA THR A 64 3.97 -3.48 16.86
C THR A 64 4.93 -2.52 17.56
N PRO A 65 5.88 -3.00 18.34
CA PRO A 65 6.87 -2.14 19.03
C PRO A 65 7.49 -1.09 18.10
N TRP A 66 7.60 -1.37 16.81
CA TRP A 66 8.11 -0.47 15.76
C TRP A 66 7.31 0.83 15.62
N HIS A 67 6.00 0.81 15.85
CA HIS A 67 5.16 2.01 15.80
C HIS A 67 5.38 2.96 16.99
N ARG A 68 6.06 2.47 18.03
CA ARG A 68 6.36 3.25 19.24
C ARG A 68 7.75 3.87 19.22
N LEU A 69 8.59 3.55 18.24
CA LEU A 69 9.93 4.12 18.13
C LEU A 69 9.84 5.61 17.84
N SER A 70 10.62 6.41 18.57
CA SER A 70 10.76 7.82 18.29
C SER A 70 11.40 8.01 16.93
N THR A 71 10.69 8.64 16.01
CA THR A 71 11.08 8.78 14.60
C THR A 71 11.50 10.20 14.23
N TRP A 72 11.58 11.07 15.22
CA TRP A 72 11.87 12.49 14.99
C TRP A 72 13.16 12.73 14.20
N ARG A 73 14.14 11.82 14.30
CA ARG A 73 15.39 11.93 13.51
C ARG A 73 15.26 11.47 12.07
N HIS A 74 14.40 10.47 11.79
CA HIS A 74 14.26 9.86 10.47
C HIS A 74 12.80 9.43 10.18
N PRO A 75 11.85 10.37 10.17
CA PRO A 75 10.44 10.03 10.06
C PRO A 75 10.10 9.27 8.75
N GLY A 76 10.74 9.64 7.64
CA GLY A 76 10.50 8.98 6.35
C GLY A 76 10.97 7.52 6.31
N LYS A 77 12.04 7.17 7.02
CA LYS A 77 12.52 5.79 7.11
C LYS A 77 11.58 4.94 7.96
N HIS A 78 11.06 5.49 9.04
CA HIS A 78 10.08 4.81 9.87
C HIS A 78 8.78 4.54 9.11
N ASP A 79 8.28 5.55 8.39
CA ASP A 79 7.10 5.41 7.55
C ASP A 79 7.30 4.32 6.48
N HIS A 80 8.49 4.27 5.89
CA HIS A 80 8.85 3.26 4.90
C HIS A 80 8.95 1.85 5.52
N LEU A 81 9.56 1.73 6.70
CA LEU A 81 9.62 0.46 7.42
C LEU A 81 8.23 -0.04 7.81
N ALA A 82 7.36 0.84 8.30
CA ALA A 82 5.98 0.49 8.62
C ALA A 82 5.22 -0.01 7.39
N LEU A 83 5.42 0.63 6.23
CA LEU A 83 4.84 0.19 4.96
C LEU A 83 5.36 -1.20 4.54
N ILE A 84 6.66 -1.45 4.67
CA ILE A 84 7.27 -2.75 4.39
C ILE A 84 6.68 -3.83 5.29
N MET A 85 6.61 -3.58 6.59
CA MET A 85 6.06 -4.54 7.56
C MET A 85 4.60 -4.88 7.25
N ARG A 86 3.80 -3.89 6.82
CA ARG A 86 2.43 -4.13 6.41
C ARG A 86 2.36 -4.96 5.12
N ALA A 87 3.18 -4.66 4.13
CA ALA A 87 3.22 -5.43 2.90
C ALA A 87 3.58 -6.90 3.15
N GLN A 88 4.40 -7.21 4.15
CA GLN A 88 4.75 -8.57 4.54
C GLN A 88 3.52 -9.38 4.98
N HIS A 89 2.61 -8.81 5.74
CA HIS A 89 1.38 -9.50 6.14
C HIS A 89 0.51 -9.90 4.94
N HIS A 90 0.51 -9.10 3.88
CA HIS A 90 -0.23 -9.42 2.65
C HIS A 90 0.49 -10.43 1.74
N VAL A 91 1.82 -10.42 1.73
CA VAL A 91 2.63 -11.31 0.86
C VAL A 91 2.76 -12.72 1.44
N HIS A 92 2.84 -12.85 2.76
CA HIS A 92 2.97 -14.12 3.45
C HIS A 92 1.62 -14.59 3.99
N GLY A 93 0.62 -14.71 3.12
CA GLY A 93 -0.71 -15.21 3.50
C GLY A 93 -0.63 -16.52 4.27
N PHE A 94 -1.43 -16.63 5.32
CA PHE A 94 -1.55 -17.81 6.19
C PHE A 94 -2.33 -18.92 5.45
N GLY A 95 -1.73 -19.56 4.46
CA GLY A 95 -2.38 -20.63 3.72
C GLY A 95 -1.45 -21.82 3.49
N PRO A 96 -1.99 -23.01 3.23
CA PRO A 96 -1.21 -24.20 2.86
C PRO A 96 -0.71 -24.04 1.42
N GLY A 97 0.25 -23.16 1.21
CA GLY A 97 0.89 -22.90 -0.06
C GLY A 97 2.40 -23.06 0.04
N PRO A 98 3.11 -23.08 -1.08
CA PRO A 98 4.56 -23.09 -1.07
C PRO A 98 5.11 -21.86 -0.37
N ALA A 99 6.20 -22.01 0.38
CA ALA A 99 6.86 -20.90 1.04
C ALA A 99 7.23 -19.80 0.02
N ARG A 100 6.78 -18.58 0.29
CA ARG A 100 7.10 -17.42 -0.53
C ARG A 100 8.27 -16.68 0.09
N PHE A 101 9.28 -16.41 -0.70
CA PHE A 101 10.44 -15.65 -0.29
C PHE A 101 10.47 -14.32 -1.04
N SER A 102 10.73 -13.24 -0.31
CA SER A 102 10.95 -11.91 -0.87
C SER A 102 12.42 -11.52 -0.67
N PRO A 103 13.33 -11.87 -1.58
CA PRO A 103 14.77 -11.66 -1.38
C PRO A 103 15.15 -10.21 -1.11
N LEU A 104 14.43 -9.27 -1.74
CA LEU A 104 14.63 -7.82 -1.56
C LEU A 104 14.16 -7.31 -0.18
N MET A 105 13.52 -8.17 0.61
CA MET A 105 13.08 -7.86 1.97
C MET A 105 13.86 -8.65 3.02
N SER A 106 15.00 -9.21 2.64
CA SER A 106 15.91 -9.84 3.58
C SER A 106 16.46 -8.82 4.59
N GLN A 107 16.61 -9.23 5.83
CA GLN A 107 17.07 -8.34 6.91
C GLN A 107 18.36 -7.59 6.57
N PRO A 108 19.44 -8.21 6.03
CA PRO A 108 20.66 -7.50 5.70
C PRO A 108 20.43 -6.37 4.68
N LEU A 109 19.58 -6.63 3.67
CA LEU A 109 19.28 -5.63 2.66
C LEU A 109 18.43 -4.48 3.23
N LEU A 110 17.47 -4.79 4.07
CA LEU A 110 16.67 -3.77 4.76
C LEU A 110 17.53 -2.88 5.66
N GLU A 111 18.40 -3.46 6.47
CA GLU A 111 19.33 -2.73 7.35
C GLU A 111 20.25 -1.82 6.54
N PHE A 112 20.82 -2.33 5.45
CA PHE A 112 21.61 -1.53 4.51
C PHE A 112 20.79 -0.36 3.96
N CYS A 113 19.61 -0.62 3.42
CA CYS A 113 18.74 0.42 2.84
C CYS A 113 18.31 1.47 3.86
N LEU A 114 18.05 1.06 5.10
CA LEU A 114 17.74 1.98 6.19
C LEU A 114 18.96 2.84 6.59
N GLY A 115 20.18 2.33 6.40
CA GLY A 115 21.43 3.07 6.61
C GLY A 115 21.66 4.14 5.56
N VAL A 116 21.16 3.97 4.33
CA VAL A 116 21.38 4.92 3.22
C VAL A 116 20.62 6.23 3.45
N PRO A 117 21.23 7.39 3.24
CA PRO A 117 20.53 8.68 3.32
C PRO A 117 19.35 8.75 2.34
N THR A 118 18.21 9.30 2.77
CA THR A 118 16.97 9.30 1.97
C THR A 118 17.09 10.07 0.66
N TRP A 119 17.90 11.09 0.59
CA TRP A 119 18.11 11.90 -0.62
C TRP A 119 18.83 11.15 -1.73
N THR A 120 19.66 10.14 -1.42
CA THR A 120 20.34 9.32 -2.46
C THR A 120 19.35 8.50 -3.30
N TRP A 121 18.13 8.29 -2.83
CA TRP A 121 17.10 7.56 -3.58
C TRP A 121 16.53 8.34 -4.77
N VAL A 122 16.72 9.67 -4.76
CA VAL A 122 16.17 10.58 -5.79
C VAL A 122 17.25 11.39 -6.51
N THR A 123 18.52 11.10 -6.27
CA THR A 123 19.67 11.80 -6.87
C THR A 123 19.54 11.85 -8.39
N GLY A 124 19.81 13.01 -8.98
CA GLY A 124 19.69 13.25 -10.41
C GLY A 124 18.24 13.30 -10.91
N GLY A 125 17.27 13.55 -10.03
CA GLY A 125 15.86 13.63 -10.39
C GLY A 125 15.24 12.30 -10.84
N GLN A 126 15.87 11.18 -10.49
CA GLN A 126 15.38 9.84 -10.81
C GLN A 126 14.87 9.11 -9.57
N ASN A 127 13.72 8.48 -9.66
CA ASN A 127 13.31 7.57 -8.60
C ASN A 127 14.18 6.32 -8.59
N ARG A 128 14.44 5.76 -7.40
CA ARG A 128 15.29 4.59 -7.20
C ARG A 128 16.72 4.78 -7.74
N ALA A 129 17.24 6.00 -7.68
CA ALA A 129 18.55 6.37 -8.27
C ALA A 129 19.67 5.42 -7.83
N LEU A 130 19.75 5.11 -6.53
CA LEU A 130 20.77 4.20 -6.00
C LEU A 130 20.70 2.80 -6.64
N ALA A 131 19.51 2.22 -6.74
CA ALA A 131 19.35 0.89 -7.36
C ALA A 131 19.67 0.92 -8.85
N ARG A 132 19.28 1.99 -9.57
CA ARG A 132 19.64 2.17 -10.98
C ARG A 132 21.13 2.29 -11.19
N ALA A 133 21.83 3.04 -10.33
CA ALA A 133 23.29 3.16 -10.37
C ALA A 133 23.98 1.82 -10.07
N ALA A 134 23.52 1.11 -9.04
CA ALA A 134 24.10 -0.19 -8.65
C ALA A 134 23.97 -1.27 -9.72
N PHE A 135 22.93 -1.21 -10.56
CA PHE A 135 22.67 -2.20 -11.61
C PHE A 135 22.84 -1.64 -13.03
N ALA A 136 23.53 -0.51 -13.18
CA ALA A 136 23.69 0.17 -14.47
C ALA A 136 24.34 -0.72 -15.56
N ASP A 137 25.30 -1.53 -15.16
CA ASP A 137 26.02 -2.43 -16.06
C ASP A 137 25.27 -3.75 -16.33
N LEU A 138 24.24 -4.04 -15.55
CA LEU A 138 23.51 -5.31 -15.62
C LEU A 138 22.13 -5.18 -16.29
N LEU A 139 21.58 -3.98 -16.37
CA LEU A 139 20.25 -3.75 -16.88
C LEU A 139 20.26 -3.01 -18.23
N PRO A 140 19.32 -3.37 -19.13
CA PRO A 140 19.15 -2.63 -20.39
C PRO A 140 18.80 -1.15 -20.14
N ARG A 141 19.25 -0.26 -21.02
CA ARG A 141 18.96 1.18 -20.96
C ARG A 141 17.46 1.47 -20.87
N SER A 142 16.62 0.73 -21.59
CA SER A 142 15.16 0.87 -21.53
C SER A 142 14.56 0.66 -20.13
N VAL A 143 15.23 -0.10 -19.25
CA VAL A 143 14.86 -0.28 -17.85
C VAL A 143 15.44 0.83 -16.98
N LEU A 144 16.70 1.21 -17.21
CA LEU A 144 17.39 2.26 -16.45
C LEU A 144 16.76 3.63 -16.67
N ASP A 145 16.38 3.95 -17.90
CA ASP A 145 15.84 5.27 -18.27
C ASP A 145 14.31 5.37 -18.06
N ARG A 146 13.66 4.29 -17.66
CA ARG A 146 12.21 4.26 -17.47
C ARG A 146 11.77 5.16 -16.31
N THR A 147 11.02 6.21 -16.60
CA THR A 147 10.48 7.16 -15.63
C THR A 147 9.08 6.76 -15.14
N SER A 148 8.31 6.05 -15.99
CA SER A 148 6.94 5.65 -15.64
C SER A 148 6.92 4.41 -14.73
N LYS A 149 6.03 4.43 -13.75
CA LYS A 149 5.65 3.24 -12.99
C LYS A 149 4.35 2.69 -13.59
N ALA A 150 4.46 1.66 -14.42
CA ALA A 150 3.26 0.94 -14.83
C ALA A 150 2.74 0.11 -13.65
N GLY A 151 1.53 0.40 -13.23
CA GLY A 151 0.77 -0.42 -12.29
C GLY A 151 -0.19 -1.34 -13.04
N PRO A 152 -0.72 -2.37 -12.40
CA PRO A 152 -1.74 -3.25 -12.97
C PRO A 152 -3.14 -2.61 -12.99
N ASP A 153 -3.29 -1.32 -12.66
CA ASP A 153 -4.57 -0.66 -12.42
C ASP A 153 -5.53 -0.77 -13.60
N SER A 154 -5.04 -0.58 -14.83
CA SER A 154 -5.89 -0.72 -16.02
C SER A 154 -6.34 -2.15 -16.24
N PHE A 155 -5.46 -3.12 -16.03
CA PHE A 155 -5.77 -4.54 -16.10
C PHE A 155 -6.80 -4.93 -15.02
N ILE A 156 -6.58 -4.52 -13.77
CA ILE A 156 -7.48 -4.81 -12.64
C ILE A 156 -8.86 -4.23 -12.92
N ARG A 157 -8.96 -2.99 -13.38
CA ARG A 157 -10.23 -2.35 -13.73
C ARG A 157 -10.93 -3.09 -14.87
N SER A 158 -10.21 -3.43 -15.93
CA SER A 158 -10.75 -4.18 -17.06
C SER A 158 -11.24 -5.57 -16.65
N ALA A 159 -10.48 -6.28 -15.82
CA ALA A 159 -10.87 -7.59 -15.28
C ALA A 159 -12.11 -7.46 -14.37
N PHE A 160 -12.14 -6.46 -13.49
CA PHE A 160 -13.30 -6.18 -12.65
C PHE A 160 -14.56 -5.91 -13.48
N ASP A 161 -14.48 -5.04 -14.50
CA ASP A 161 -15.64 -4.70 -15.32
C ASP A 161 -16.14 -5.90 -16.13
N ARG A 162 -15.23 -6.77 -16.59
CA ARG A 162 -15.59 -8.02 -17.28
C ARG A 162 -16.36 -8.99 -16.39
N HIS A 163 -16.01 -9.06 -15.11
CA HIS A 163 -16.58 -10.01 -14.15
C HIS A 163 -17.57 -9.36 -13.18
N ARG A 164 -17.98 -8.12 -13.44
CA ARG A 164 -18.80 -7.29 -12.53
C ARG A 164 -20.03 -8.03 -11.99
N ALA A 165 -20.80 -8.68 -12.85
CA ALA A 165 -22.02 -9.38 -12.45
C ALA A 165 -21.72 -10.52 -11.47
N VAL A 166 -20.73 -11.35 -11.80
CA VAL A 166 -20.32 -12.48 -10.95
C VAL A 166 -19.79 -12.00 -9.59
N LEU A 167 -18.98 -10.92 -9.57
CA LEU A 167 -18.45 -10.36 -8.34
C LEU A 167 -19.56 -9.74 -7.47
N ARG A 168 -20.52 -9.09 -8.11
CA ARG A 168 -21.70 -8.54 -7.43
C ARG A 168 -22.50 -9.64 -6.75
N ASP A 169 -22.88 -10.67 -7.47
CA ASP A 169 -23.68 -11.79 -6.96
C ASP A 169 -22.90 -12.54 -5.86
N LEU A 170 -21.59 -12.73 -6.03
CA LEU A 170 -20.72 -13.33 -5.02
C LEU A 170 -20.78 -12.60 -3.68
N LEU A 171 -20.80 -11.26 -3.70
CA LEU A 171 -20.85 -10.45 -2.47
C LEU A 171 -22.26 -10.30 -1.91
N LEU A 172 -23.27 -10.07 -2.77
CA LEU A 172 -24.63 -9.81 -2.30
C LEU A 172 -25.35 -11.08 -1.83
N ASP A 173 -25.00 -12.24 -2.41
CA ASP A 173 -25.55 -13.55 -2.05
C ASP A 173 -24.52 -14.41 -1.29
N GLY A 174 -23.49 -13.74 -0.71
CA GLY A 174 -22.41 -14.38 0.00
C GLY A 174 -22.56 -14.37 1.51
N GLN A 175 -21.63 -15.06 2.18
CA GLN A 175 -21.59 -15.19 3.64
C GLN A 175 -21.42 -13.84 4.35
N LEU A 176 -20.62 -12.93 3.80
CA LEU A 176 -20.44 -11.58 4.39
C LEU A 176 -21.76 -10.81 4.41
N ALA A 177 -22.61 -11.00 3.40
CA ALA A 177 -23.93 -10.39 3.35
C ALA A 177 -24.91 -11.09 4.30
N GLU A 178 -24.90 -12.44 4.36
CA GLU A 178 -25.75 -13.23 5.26
C GLU A 178 -25.44 -12.94 6.72
N GLN A 179 -24.17 -12.76 7.07
CA GLN A 179 -23.70 -12.45 8.42
C GLN A 179 -23.83 -10.97 8.79
N GLY A 180 -24.29 -10.12 7.89
CA GLY A 180 -24.43 -8.68 8.13
C GLY A 180 -23.08 -7.94 8.27
N VAL A 181 -22.02 -8.46 7.68
CA VAL A 181 -20.69 -7.82 7.70
C VAL A 181 -20.61 -6.67 6.70
N ILE A 182 -21.26 -6.80 5.55
CA ILE A 182 -21.30 -5.76 4.52
C ILE A 182 -22.64 -5.03 4.49
N ASP A 183 -22.60 -3.74 4.18
CA ASP A 183 -23.77 -2.96 3.83
C ASP A 183 -24.18 -3.30 2.39
N ARG A 184 -25.22 -4.12 2.24
CA ARG A 184 -25.70 -4.58 0.93
C ARG A 184 -26.08 -3.42 0.01
N ALA A 185 -26.70 -2.36 0.55
CA ALA A 185 -27.13 -1.23 -0.25
C ALA A 185 -25.93 -0.41 -0.75
N ALA A 186 -24.94 -0.18 0.10
CA ALA A 186 -23.71 0.50 -0.28
C ALA A 186 -22.90 -0.30 -1.29
N VAL A 187 -22.83 -1.62 -1.14
CA VAL A 187 -22.16 -2.53 -2.10
C VAL A 187 -22.88 -2.48 -3.45
N GLU A 188 -24.20 -2.61 -3.47
CA GLU A 188 -25.01 -2.51 -4.70
C GLU A 188 -24.78 -1.18 -5.41
N GLN A 189 -24.84 -0.08 -4.67
CA GLN A 189 -24.57 1.25 -5.21
C GLN A 189 -23.15 1.36 -5.78
N ALA A 190 -22.15 0.78 -5.12
CA ALA A 190 -20.77 0.79 -5.61
C ALA A 190 -20.62 0.05 -6.96
N PHE A 191 -21.39 -1.01 -7.19
CA PHE A 191 -21.43 -1.71 -8.47
C PHE A 191 -22.16 -0.92 -9.57
N THR A 192 -23.12 -0.09 -9.25
CA THR A 192 -23.84 0.74 -10.24
C THR A 192 -23.05 1.96 -10.70
N LEU A 193 -22.04 2.41 -9.94
CA LEU A 193 -21.22 3.53 -10.34
C LEU A 193 -20.45 3.27 -11.64
N GLU A 194 -20.31 4.30 -12.46
CA GLU A 194 -19.42 4.25 -13.63
C GLU A 194 -17.97 4.01 -13.22
N THR A 195 -17.22 3.31 -14.06
CA THR A 195 -15.80 2.95 -13.83
C THR A 195 -14.94 4.16 -13.47
N SER A 196 -15.17 5.31 -14.11
CA SER A 196 -14.46 6.57 -13.85
C SER A 196 -14.72 7.12 -12.44
N ARG A 197 -15.92 6.90 -11.89
CA ARG A 197 -16.34 7.40 -10.58
C ARG A 197 -16.02 6.43 -9.45
N ARG A 198 -15.81 5.15 -9.74
CA ARG A 198 -15.51 4.14 -8.72
C ARG A 198 -14.18 4.38 -8.00
N GLY A 199 -13.19 4.97 -8.67
CA GLY A 199 -11.91 5.29 -8.05
C GLY A 199 -11.31 4.14 -7.24
N SER A 200 -11.08 4.36 -5.96
CA SER A 200 -10.54 3.37 -5.00
C SER A 200 -11.56 2.30 -4.58
N LEU A 201 -12.86 2.47 -4.86
CA LEU A 201 -13.88 1.48 -4.50
C LEU A 201 -13.71 0.14 -5.23
N VAL A 202 -13.10 0.13 -6.42
CA VAL A 202 -12.77 -1.13 -7.12
C VAL A 202 -11.89 -2.01 -6.24
N TYR A 203 -10.84 -1.44 -5.65
CA TYR A 203 -9.94 -2.19 -4.78
C TYR A 203 -10.67 -2.64 -3.51
N ARG A 204 -11.51 -1.76 -2.94
CA ARG A 204 -12.29 -2.12 -1.76
C ARG A 204 -13.28 -3.25 -2.03
N LEU A 205 -13.93 -3.27 -3.18
CA LEU A 205 -14.79 -4.40 -3.59
C LEU A 205 -13.99 -5.68 -3.76
N LEU A 206 -12.79 -5.60 -4.34
CA LEU A 206 -11.90 -6.77 -4.48
C LEU A 206 -11.42 -7.29 -3.12
N ASP A 207 -11.11 -6.41 -2.15
CA ASP A 207 -10.78 -6.82 -0.77
C ASP A 207 -11.95 -7.61 -0.13
N LEU A 208 -13.20 -7.17 -0.36
CA LEU A 208 -14.38 -7.90 0.12
C LEU A 208 -14.57 -9.24 -0.59
N VAL A 209 -14.27 -9.31 -1.89
CA VAL A 209 -14.27 -10.57 -2.65
C VAL A 209 -13.23 -11.55 -2.10
N GLU A 210 -12.04 -11.07 -1.76
CA GLU A 210 -11.02 -11.89 -1.10
C GLU A 210 -11.50 -12.39 0.27
N ALA A 211 -12.11 -11.53 1.08
CA ALA A 211 -12.66 -11.89 2.38
C ALA A 211 -13.77 -12.94 2.25
N GLU A 212 -14.68 -12.78 1.29
CA GLU A 212 -15.74 -13.76 0.98
C GLU A 212 -15.16 -15.12 0.58
N ASN A 213 -14.21 -15.14 -0.33
CA ASN A 213 -13.55 -16.37 -0.76
C ASN A 213 -12.78 -17.04 0.38
N TRP A 214 -12.15 -16.25 1.25
CA TRP A 214 -11.48 -16.74 2.42
C TRP A 214 -12.47 -17.40 3.39
N SER A 215 -13.57 -16.74 3.70
CA SER A 215 -14.64 -17.29 4.56
C SER A 215 -15.18 -18.63 4.02
N ARG A 216 -15.53 -18.68 2.76
CA ARG A 216 -15.99 -19.92 2.09
C ARG A 216 -14.93 -21.03 2.09
N SER A 217 -13.65 -20.70 2.05
CA SER A 217 -12.57 -21.69 2.09
C SER A 217 -12.47 -22.37 3.45
N TRP A 218 -12.70 -21.62 4.52
CA TRP A 218 -12.71 -22.16 5.88
C TRP A 218 -13.89 -23.06 6.13
N GLU A 219 -15.05 -22.71 5.66
CA GLU A 219 -16.26 -23.53 5.77
C GLU A 219 -16.10 -24.88 5.06
N ARG A 220 -15.58 -24.85 3.83
CA ARG A 220 -15.26 -26.09 3.09
C ARG A 220 -14.24 -26.95 3.83
N ALA A 221 -13.21 -26.36 4.40
CA ALA A 221 -12.20 -27.08 5.17
C ALA A 221 -12.77 -27.67 6.46
N ALA A 222 -13.70 -26.98 7.12
CA ALA A 222 -14.40 -27.48 8.31
C ALA A 222 -15.30 -28.69 7.97
N THR A 223 -16.04 -28.63 6.85
CA THR A 223 -16.90 -29.72 6.38
C THR A 223 -16.09 -30.97 6.06
N ILE A 224 -14.93 -30.82 5.41
CA ILE A 224 -14.04 -31.96 5.08
C ILE A 224 -13.47 -32.63 6.34
N ARG A 225 -13.23 -31.87 7.41
CA ARG A 225 -12.74 -32.41 8.68
C ARG A 225 -13.80 -33.13 9.51
N ALA A 226 -15.08 -32.82 9.27
CA ALA A 226 -16.22 -33.40 9.98
C ALA A 226 -16.78 -34.66 9.29
N SER A 227 -16.38 -34.94 8.05
CA SER A 227 -16.73 -36.14 7.26
C SER A 227 -15.66 -37.22 7.40
#